data_ffca5c31c93b5dd890eaff23130ed7fb
#
_entry.id   ffca5c31c93b5dd890eaff23130ed7fb
#
_cell.length_a   1.000
_cell.length_b   1.000
_cell.length_c   1.000
_cell.angle_alpha   90.00
_cell.angle_beta   90.00
_cell.angle_gamma   90.00
#
_symmetry.space_group_name_H-M   'P 1'
#
loop_
_entity.id
_entity.type
_entity.pdbx_description
1 polymer ?
#
loop_
_entity_poly.entity_id
_entity_poly.type
_entity_poly.pdbx_seq_one_letter_code
_entity_poly.pdbx_strand_id
1 'polypeptide(L)'
;MTGVQTCALPISSPSKRTHYAPFGLALRASGQGLRTLITRFAPHDLAGGEKQACAVLVPNLVIDASALEGFDFKEGRAKAAFQKARDAAISGAFDVVVLEGVLDLVPTGVIPLHEILRLMREKAAHVELVLTGPEAADEIMEKADLVTEMAVRASAQGENQDPIEMVTGKGKGKTTYCLGKALLMSSMNVPSFILQFVKSPKPYGEVMAIKNLPGLEIETMGKGFVDKENPDVDPSHEEAAREAWARGKEIILSSRYGLVVLDEINIAVNYGYIHPQEVQDFLLKKPKGVHLMLSGRYAKADLMKCATVVMEMKEIKHPFKNGVGARRGIEY
;
A
#
# COMPACT_ATOMS: atom_id res chain seq x y z
N MET A 1 -23.40 13.09 10.33
CA MET A 1 -23.35 12.49 8.99
C MET A 1 -22.24 11.47 9.00
N THR A 2 -22.59 10.20 9.12
CA THR A 2 -21.65 9.09 9.05
C THR A 2 -21.27 8.91 7.58
N GLY A 3 -20.10 9.41 7.21
CA GLY A 3 -19.60 9.31 5.83
C GLY A 3 -19.36 7.86 5.44
N VAL A 4 -20.16 7.36 4.53
CA VAL A 4 -19.96 6.09 3.82
C VAL A 4 -18.66 6.22 3.04
N GLN A 5 -17.62 5.47 3.37
CA GLN A 5 -16.34 5.65 2.68
C GLN A 5 -16.11 4.56 1.64
N THR A 6 -15.78 5.01 0.44
CA THR A 6 -15.34 4.19 -0.67
C THR A 6 -14.01 4.73 -1.19
N CYS A 7 -13.04 3.87 -1.30
CA CYS A 7 -11.74 4.20 -1.86
C CYS A 7 -11.68 3.68 -3.30
N ALA A 8 -11.53 4.56 -4.29
CA ALA A 8 -11.20 4.18 -5.65
C ALA A 8 -9.69 4.37 -5.85
N LEU A 9 -9.02 3.32 -6.29
CA LEU A 9 -7.60 3.32 -6.63
C LEU A 9 -7.43 3.05 -8.13
N PRO A 10 -7.71 4.04 -9.00
CA PRO A 10 -7.41 3.90 -10.41
C PRO A 10 -5.90 3.84 -10.61
N ILE A 11 -5.46 2.92 -11.42
CA ILE A 11 -4.07 2.59 -11.63
C ILE A 11 -3.74 2.84 -13.09
N SER A 12 -3.22 4.01 -13.41
CA SER A 12 -2.91 4.45 -14.77
C SER A 12 -1.65 3.81 -15.39
N SER A 13 -1.28 2.60 -14.93
CA SER A 13 -0.13 1.89 -15.49
C SER A 13 -0.47 0.45 -15.80
N PRO A 14 -0.11 -0.08 -16.97
CA PRO A 14 -0.21 -1.51 -17.31
C PRO A 14 0.76 -2.37 -16.48
N SER A 15 1.48 -1.79 -15.52
CA SER A 15 2.44 -2.55 -14.71
C SER A 15 1.71 -3.39 -13.66
N LYS A 16 2.07 -4.66 -13.58
CA LYS A 16 1.61 -5.67 -12.61
C LYS A 16 1.89 -5.32 -11.11
N ARG A 17 2.32 -4.08 -10.82
CA ARG A 17 2.84 -3.65 -9.50
C ARG A 17 1.79 -3.16 -8.52
N THR A 18 0.56 -3.05 -8.93
CA THR A 18 -0.51 -2.38 -8.19
C THR A 18 -1.22 -3.25 -7.17
N HIS A 19 -0.96 -4.55 -7.22
CA HIS A 19 -1.59 -5.57 -6.38
C HIS A 19 -1.13 -5.53 -4.91
N TYR A 20 -0.07 -4.78 -4.59
CA TYR A 20 0.46 -4.74 -3.22
C TYR A 20 -0.45 -3.98 -2.24
N ALA A 21 -1.09 -2.91 -2.68
CA ALA A 21 -1.87 -2.05 -1.78
C ALA A 21 -3.03 -2.79 -1.06
N PRO A 22 -3.81 -3.66 -1.70
CA PRO A 22 -4.81 -4.49 -1.02
C PRO A 22 -4.25 -5.33 0.13
N PHE A 23 -3.08 -5.94 -0.06
CA PHE A 23 -2.42 -6.77 0.95
C PHE A 23 -1.86 -5.94 2.11
N GLY A 24 -1.33 -4.77 1.84
CA GLY A 24 -0.89 -3.85 2.90
C GLY A 24 -2.03 -3.31 3.73
N LEU A 25 -3.19 -3.08 3.10
CA LEU A 25 -4.40 -2.72 3.82
C LEU A 25 -4.90 -3.87 4.69
N ALA A 26 -4.95 -5.10 4.15
CA ALA A 26 -5.32 -6.30 4.88
C ALA A 26 -4.39 -6.57 6.08
N LEU A 27 -3.08 -6.40 5.91
CA LEU A 27 -2.11 -6.50 6.99
C LEU A 27 -2.41 -5.52 8.12
N ARG A 28 -2.64 -4.25 7.79
CA ARG A 28 -2.96 -3.21 8.77
C ARG A 28 -4.30 -3.47 9.46
N ALA A 29 -5.33 -3.81 8.71
CA ALA A 29 -6.65 -4.17 9.21
C ALA A 29 -6.58 -5.35 10.17
N SER A 30 -5.85 -6.41 9.80
CA SER A 30 -5.65 -7.62 10.60
C SER A 30 -5.05 -7.31 11.98
N GLY A 31 -4.06 -6.42 12.07
CA GLY A 31 -3.44 -6.03 13.34
C GLY A 31 -4.40 -5.30 14.28
N GLN A 32 -5.51 -4.77 13.77
CA GLN A 32 -6.59 -4.17 14.55
C GLN A 32 -7.77 -5.13 14.77
N GLY A 33 -7.62 -6.40 14.37
CA GLY A 33 -8.66 -7.42 14.49
C GLY A 33 -9.76 -7.32 13.42
N LEU A 34 -9.57 -6.48 12.39
CA LEU A 34 -10.55 -6.31 11.31
C LEU A 34 -10.39 -7.42 10.25
N ARG A 35 -11.50 -7.80 9.63
CA ARG A 35 -11.57 -8.83 8.60
C ARG A 35 -11.60 -8.22 7.20
N THR A 36 -10.75 -8.71 6.31
CA THR A 36 -10.64 -8.28 4.92
C THR A 36 -11.03 -9.38 3.96
N LEU A 37 -11.90 -9.07 2.99
CA LEU A 37 -12.17 -9.89 1.80
C LEU A 37 -11.52 -9.22 0.60
N ILE A 38 -10.66 -9.93 -0.14
CA ILE A 38 -10.15 -9.52 -1.45
C ILE A 38 -10.79 -10.41 -2.50
N THR A 39 -11.70 -9.86 -3.31
CA THR A 39 -12.26 -10.54 -4.47
C THR A 39 -11.51 -10.10 -5.71
N ARG A 40 -10.94 -11.06 -6.45
CA ARG A 40 -10.03 -10.81 -7.56
C ARG A 40 -10.71 -11.04 -8.91
N PHE A 41 -10.56 -10.05 -9.80
CA PHE A 41 -11.10 -10.07 -11.16
C PHE A 41 -10.02 -10.04 -12.23
N ALA A 42 -8.78 -9.69 -11.90
CA ALA A 42 -7.66 -9.64 -12.83
C ALA A 42 -6.57 -10.64 -12.43
N PRO A 43 -6.01 -11.42 -13.39
CA PRO A 43 -4.90 -12.33 -13.12
C PRO A 43 -3.60 -11.55 -12.89
N HIS A 44 -2.74 -12.03 -11.98
CA HIS A 44 -1.39 -11.52 -11.81
C HIS A 44 -0.43 -12.59 -11.27
N ASP A 45 0.88 -12.32 -11.36
CA ASP A 45 1.94 -13.31 -11.26
C ASP A 45 2.35 -13.73 -9.82
N LEU A 46 1.68 -13.23 -8.78
CA LEU A 46 2.10 -13.46 -7.39
C LEU A 46 1.35 -14.57 -6.65
N ALA A 47 0.77 -15.52 -7.37
CA ALA A 47 -0.12 -16.55 -6.83
C ALA A 47 0.47 -17.38 -5.66
N GLY A 48 1.80 -17.51 -5.57
CA GLY A 48 2.45 -18.26 -4.48
C GLY A 48 2.42 -17.54 -3.13
N GLY A 49 2.87 -16.28 -3.08
CA GLY A 49 2.97 -15.51 -1.84
C GLY A 49 1.62 -15.17 -1.21
N GLU A 50 0.57 -15.08 -2.01
CA GLU A 50 -0.77 -14.73 -1.55
C GLU A 50 -1.43 -15.81 -0.70
N LYS A 51 -1.29 -17.09 -1.09
CA LYS A 51 -1.79 -18.20 -0.29
C LYS A 51 -1.14 -18.24 1.09
N GLN A 52 0.18 -18.04 1.14
CA GLN A 52 0.91 -17.96 2.40
C GLN A 52 0.51 -16.71 3.20
N ALA A 53 0.32 -15.55 2.56
CA ALA A 53 -0.18 -14.35 3.23
C ALA A 53 -1.56 -14.58 3.86
N CYS A 54 -2.48 -15.26 3.15
CA CYS A 54 -3.74 -15.69 3.74
C CYS A 54 -3.52 -16.59 4.95
N ALA A 55 -2.67 -17.61 4.83
CA ALA A 55 -2.44 -18.57 5.90
C ALA A 55 -1.89 -17.92 7.18
N VAL A 56 -1.02 -16.91 7.06
CA VAL A 56 -0.45 -16.20 8.23
C VAL A 56 -1.37 -15.14 8.82
N LEU A 57 -2.38 -14.65 8.06
CA LEU A 57 -3.35 -13.65 8.52
C LEU A 57 -4.73 -14.25 8.85
N VAL A 58 -4.87 -15.58 8.88
CA VAL A 58 -6.12 -16.25 9.30
C VAL A 58 -6.52 -15.81 10.72
N PRO A 59 -7.80 -15.53 10.99
CA PRO A 59 -8.96 -15.54 10.08
C PRO A 59 -9.23 -14.19 9.38
N ASN A 60 -8.31 -13.23 9.48
CA ASN A 60 -8.58 -11.83 9.13
C ASN A 60 -8.42 -11.52 7.64
N LEU A 61 -7.83 -12.41 6.84
CA LEU A 61 -7.72 -12.25 5.39
C LEU A 61 -8.34 -13.43 4.66
N VAL A 62 -9.27 -13.14 3.76
CA VAL A 62 -9.87 -14.10 2.82
C VAL A 62 -9.66 -13.58 1.41
N ILE A 63 -9.19 -14.45 0.50
CA ILE A 63 -9.10 -14.14 -0.94
C ILE A 63 -10.10 -15.02 -1.69
N ASP A 64 -11.00 -14.39 -2.45
CA ASP A 64 -11.87 -15.05 -3.43
C ASP A 64 -11.35 -14.79 -4.85
N ALA A 65 -10.79 -15.80 -5.47
CA ALA A 65 -10.34 -15.79 -6.86
C ALA A 65 -11.30 -16.56 -7.79
N SER A 66 -12.54 -16.81 -7.37
CA SER A 66 -13.51 -17.62 -8.10
C SER A 66 -13.93 -17.03 -9.45
N ALA A 67 -13.68 -15.72 -9.70
CA ALA A 67 -13.83 -15.09 -11.01
C ALA A 67 -12.86 -15.66 -12.06
N LEU A 68 -11.76 -16.28 -11.62
CA LEU A 68 -10.68 -16.79 -12.45
C LEU A 68 -10.67 -18.32 -12.41
N GLU A 69 -10.46 -18.97 -13.54
CA GLU A 69 -10.19 -20.41 -13.62
C GLU A 69 -8.76 -20.61 -14.10
N GLY A 70 -7.83 -20.83 -13.17
CA GLY A 70 -6.42 -20.69 -13.48
C GLY A 70 -6.10 -19.26 -13.84
N PHE A 71 -5.72 -19.02 -15.11
CA PHE A 71 -5.50 -17.67 -15.66
C PHE A 71 -6.61 -17.20 -16.62
N ASP A 72 -7.67 -18.04 -16.82
CA ASP A 72 -8.74 -17.73 -17.76
C ASP A 72 -9.87 -16.95 -17.07
N PHE A 73 -10.21 -15.82 -17.68
CA PHE A 73 -11.34 -15.00 -17.28
C PHE A 73 -12.64 -15.55 -17.91
N LYS A 74 -13.68 -15.77 -17.07
CA LYS A 74 -15.03 -16.16 -17.53
C LYS A 74 -16.07 -15.18 -16.98
N GLU A 75 -16.82 -14.55 -17.90
CA GLU A 75 -17.81 -13.52 -17.56
C GLU A 75 -18.82 -13.97 -16.50
N GLY A 76 -19.40 -15.16 -16.62
CA GLY A 76 -20.36 -15.71 -15.66
C GLY A 76 -19.77 -15.88 -14.26
N ARG A 77 -18.50 -16.26 -14.17
CA ARG A 77 -17.79 -16.39 -12.89
C ARG A 77 -17.50 -15.03 -12.28
N ALA A 78 -17.12 -14.03 -13.09
CA ALA A 78 -16.90 -12.67 -12.63
C ALA A 78 -18.20 -12.07 -12.04
N LYS A 79 -19.33 -12.27 -12.70
CA LYS A 79 -20.64 -11.86 -12.17
C LYS A 79 -20.99 -12.54 -10.86
N ALA A 80 -20.74 -13.85 -10.74
CA ALA A 80 -20.99 -14.60 -9.51
C ALA A 80 -20.08 -14.16 -8.36
N ALA A 81 -18.77 -13.93 -8.63
CA ALA A 81 -17.82 -13.42 -7.65
C ALA A 81 -18.17 -12.00 -7.19
N PHE A 82 -18.59 -11.13 -8.12
CA PHE A 82 -19.08 -9.79 -7.80
C PHE A 82 -20.31 -9.83 -6.88
N GLN A 83 -21.27 -10.72 -7.17
CA GLN A 83 -22.46 -10.87 -6.32
C GLN A 83 -22.09 -11.32 -4.90
N LYS A 84 -21.19 -12.29 -4.74
CA LYS A 84 -20.71 -12.72 -3.41
C LYS A 84 -20.04 -11.57 -2.65
N ALA A 85 -19.16 -10.81 -3.31
CA ALA A 85 -18.49 -9.67 -2.69
C ALA A 85 -19.46 -8.55 -2.31
N ARG A 86 -20.49 -8.30 -3.16
CA ARG A 86 -21.57 -7.38 -2.87
C ARG A 86 -22.35 -7.81 -1.63
N ASP A 87 -22.76 -9.07 -1.54
CA ASP A 87 -23.49 -9.60 -0.39
C ASP A 87 -22.66 -9.50 0.89
N ALA A 88 -21.34 -9.76 0.81
CA ALA A 88 -20.41 -9.59 1.92
C ALA A 88 -20.30 -8.12 2.37
N ALA A 89 -20.26 -7.17 1.42
CA ALA A 89 -20.19 -5.74 1.74
C ALA A 89 -21.52 -5.21 2.31
N ILE A 90 -22.65 -5.67 1.82
CA ILE A 90 -23.98 -5.24 2.29
C ILE A 90 -24.28 -5.84 3.67
N SER A 91 -23.98 -7.12 3.90
CA SER A 91 -24.20 -7.76 5.18
C SER A 91 -23.24 -7.30 6.28
N GLY A 92 -22.11 -6.66 5.91
CA GLY A 92 -21.07 -6.29 6.86
C GLY A 92 -20.32 -7.47 7.46
N ALA A 93 -20.27 -8.60 6.75
CA ALA A 93 -19.51 -9.79 7.17
C ALA A 93 -17.99 -9.58 7.22
N PHE A 94 -17.51 -8.54 6.55
CA PHE A 94 -16.12 -8.09 6.55
C PHE A 94 -16.07 -6.58 6.79
N ASP A 95 -14.99 -6.12 7.43
CA ASP A 95 -14.76 -4.69 7.69
C ASP A 95 -14.16 -3.99 6.47
N VAL A 96 -13.39 -4.73 5.67
CA VAL A 96 -12.77 -4.25 4.43
C VAL A 96 -13.13 -5.21 3.30
N VAL A 97 -13.68 -4.69 2.21
CA VAL A 97 -13.98 -5.45 0.99
C VAL A 97 -13.24 -4.80 -0.18
N VAL A 98 -12.33 -5.55 -0.78
CA VAL A 98 -11.52 -5.12 -1.92
C VAL A 98 -12.01 -5.85 -3.17
N LEU A 99 -12.39 -5.11 -4.19
CA LEU A 99 -12.70 -5.61 -5.53
C LEU A 99 -11.50 -5.32 -6.44
N GLU A 100 -10.56 -6.28 -6.48
CA GLU A 100 -9.30 -6.11 -7.17
C GLU A 100 -9.47 -6.35 -8.69
N GLY A 101 -9.22 -5.29 -9.48
CA GLY A 101 -9.36 -5.31 -10.93
C GLY A 101 -10.82 -5.17 -11.44
N VAL A 102 -11.77 -4.86 -10.56
CA VAL A 102 -13.18 -4.73 -10.96
C VAL A 102 -13.44 -3.59 -11.94
N LEU A 103 -12.64 -2.52 -11.86
CA LEU A 103 -12.81 -1.36 -12.74
C LEU A 103 -12.52 -1.68 -14.21
N ASP A 104 -11.73 -2.74 -14.51
CA ASP A 104 -11.50 -3.24 -15.87
C ASP A 104 -12.76 -3.81 -16.52
N LEU A 105 -13.71 -4.24 -15.70
CA LEU A 105 -14.93 -4.90 -16.15
C LEU A 105 -16.06 -3.93 -16.45
N VAL A 106 -15.93 -2.68 -16.02
CA VAL A 106 -16.95 -1.65 -16.23
C VAL A 106 -17.04 -1.26 -17.72
N PRO A 107 -15.95 -0.91 -18.43
CA PRO A 107 -16.01 -0.57 -19.85
C PRO A 107 -16.46 -1.73 -20.73
N THR A 108 -16.22 -2.97 -20.32
CA THR A 108 -16.65 -4.17 -21.07
C THR A 108 -18.13 -4.50 -20.87
N GLY A 109 -18.79 -3.88 -19.90
CA GLY A 109 -20.18 -4.17 -19.54
C GLY A 109 -20.38 -5.48 -18.76
N VAL A 110 -19.30 -6.23 -18.46
CA VAL A 110 -19.37 -7.46 -17.64
C VAL A 110 -19.91 -7.15 -16.26
N ILE A 111 -19.39 -6.10 -15.63
CA ILE A 111 -19.98 -5.50 -14.41
C ILE A 111 -20.43 -4.09 -14.77
N PRO A 112 -21.74 -3.85 -14.92
CA PRO A 112 -22.25 -2.54 -15.32
C PRO A 112 -21.94 -1.45 -14.29
N LEU A 113 -21.67 -0.23 -14.74
CA LEU A 113 -21.36 0.93 -13.89
C LEU A 113 -22.42 1.12 -12.78
N HIS A 114 -23.70 1.00 -13.12
CA HIS A 114 -24.78 1.21 -12.14
C HIS A 114 -24.76 0.19 -10.98
N GLU A 115 -24.25 -1.03 -11.19
CA GLU A 115 -24.08 -2.03 -10.12
C GLU A 115 -22.95 -1.63 -9.15
N ILE A 116 -21.86 -1.08 -9.66
CA ILE A 116 -20.78 -0.52 -8.81
C ILE A 116 -21.31 0.66 -7.99
N LEU A 117 -22.00 1.61 -8.63
CA LEU A 117 -22.56 2.78 -7.95
C LEU A 117 -23.64 2.38 -6.92
N ARG A 118 -24.39 1.32 -7.21
CA ARG A 118 -25.36 0.75 -6.29
C ARG A 118 -24.67 0.13 -5.07
N LEU A 119 -23.61 -0.68 -5.27
CA LEU A 119 -22.83 -1.27 -4.20
C LEU A 119 -22.22 -0.19 -3.30
N MET A 120 -21.62 0.86 -3.87
CA MET A 120 -21.06 2.00 -3.11
C MET A 120 -22.08 2.64 -2.17
N ARG A 121 -23.36 2.66 -2.56
CA ARG A 121 -24.46 3.24 -1.76
C ARG A 121 -25.03 2.24 -0.74
N GLU A 122 -25.14 0.96 -1.10
CA GLU A 122 -25.84 -0.07 -0.33
C GLU A 122 -24.96 -0.81 0.68
N LYS A 123 -23.62 -0.73 0.57
CA LYS A 123 -22.71 -1.37 1.53
C LYS A 123 -23.01 -0.95 2.97
N ALA A 124 -22.75 -1.81 3.93
CA ALA A 124 -22.88 -1.48 5.35
C ALA A 124 -21.97 -0.29 5.71
N ALA A 125 -22.46 0.59 6.60
CA ALA A 125 -21.81 1.87 6.90
C ALA A 125 -20.37 1.74 7.45
N HIS A 126 -20.07 0.66 8.17
CA HIS A 126 -18.72 0.43 8.70
C HIS A 126 -17.75 -0.19 7.69
N VAL A 127 -18.24 -0.75 6.59
CA VAL A 127 -17.41 -1.44 5.60
C VAL A 127 -16.60 -0.44 4.78
N GLU A 128 -15.30 -0.62 4.74
CA GLU A 128 -14.43 0.05 3.77
C GLU A 128 -14.48 -0.70 2.44
N LEU A 129 -14.98 -0.07 1.41
CA LEU A 129 -15.01 -0.63 0.05
C LEU A 129 -13.85 -0.08 -0.77
N VAL A 130 -13.03 -0.95 -1.32
CA VAL A 130 -11.87 -0.59 -2.16
C VAL A 130 -12.07 -1.15 -3.56
N LEU A 131 -12.03 -0.28 -4.56
CA LEU A 131 -12.15 -0.61 -5.97
C LEU A 131 -10.82 -0.34 -6.67
N THR A 132 -10.29 -1.32 -7.42
CA THR A 132 -9.05 -1.11 -8.17
C THR A 132 -9.22 -1.45 -9.66
N GLY A 133 -8.36 -0.87 -10.49
CA GLY A 133 -8.29 -1.08 -11.94
C GLY A 133 -7.52 0.06 -12.61
N PRO A 134 -7.22 -0.01 -13.94
CA PRO A 134 -6.42 0.97 -14.65
C PRO A 134 -7.12 2.33 -14.79
N GLU A 135 -8.44 2.33 -14.94
CA GLU A 135 -9.25 3.55 -15.07
C GLU A 135 -10.52 3.43 -14.25
N ALA A 136 -10.98 4.53 -13.70
CA ALA A 136 -12.27 4.63 -13.02
C ALA A 136 -13.16 5.62 -13.77
N ALA A 137 -14.44 5.27 -13.95
CA ALA A 137 -15.43 6.20 -14.50
C ALA A 137 -15.57 7.43 -13.58
N ASP A 138 -15.84 8.59 -14.18
CA ASP A 138 -15.96 9.86 -13.45
C ASP A 138 -17.00 9.78 -12.34
N GLU A 139 -18.13 9.10 -12.57
CA GLU A 139 -19.19 8.92 -11.57
C GLU A 139 -18.74 8.11 -10.35
N ILE A 140 -17.80 7.17 -10.53
CA ILE A 140 -17.18 6.44 -9.40
C ILE A 140 -16.26 7.39 -8.64
N MET A 141 -15.42 8.15 -9.36
CA MET A 141 -14.48 9.09 -8.73
C MET A 141 -15.20 10.20 -7.97
N GLU A 142 -16.31 10.72 -8.52
CA GLU A 142 -17.13 11.72 -7.84
C GLU A 142 -17.73 11.21 -6.52
N LYS A 143 -18.17 9.96 -6.48
CA LYS A 143 -18.81 9.37 -5.30
C LYS A 143 -17.83 8.77 -4.30
N ALA A 144 -16.62 8.40 -4.73
CA ALA A 144 -15.59 7.88 -3.83
C ALA A 144 -15.10 8.97 -2.87
N ASP A 145 -14.78 8.61 -1.64
CA ASP A 145 -14.24 9.52 -0.62
C ASP A 145 -12.74 9.75 -0.80
N LEU A 146 -12.03 8.73 -1.27
CA LEU A 146 -10.60 8.76 -1.56
C LEU A 146 -10.38 8.26 -2.99
N VAL A 147 -9.65 9.04 -3.78
CA VAL A 147 -9.17 8.62 -5.10
C VAL A 147 -7.68 8.89 -5.20
N THR A 148 -6.89 7.82 -5.39
CA THR A 148 -5.45 7.89 -5.59
C THR A 148 -5.08 7.22 -6.90
N GLU A 149 -4.50 7.98 -7.82
CA GLU A 149 -3.89 7.42 -9.03
C GLU A 149 -2.45 6.96 -8.72
N MET A 150 -2.16 5.70 -9.05
CA MET A 150 -0.81 5.12 -8.90
C MET A 150 -0.12 5.13 -10.26
N ALA A 151 0.85 6.03 -10.45
CA ALA A 151 1.54 6.21 -11.71
C ALA A 151 3.01 5.76 -11.62
N VAL A 152 3.47 4.96 -12.59
CA VAL A 152 4.90 4.70 -12.78
C VAL A 152 5.49 5.87 -13.57
N ARG A 153 6.37 6.65 -12.93
CA ARG A 153 7.04 7.80 -13.54
C ARG A 153 8.32 7.43 -14.29
N ALA A 154 9.06 6.48 -13.74
CA ALA A 154 10.27 5.95 -14.34
C ALA A 154 10.41 4.47 -14.03
N SER A 155 10.87 3.70 -14.99
CA SER A 155 11.23 2.30 -14.81
C SER A 155 12.43 2.02 -15.72
N ALA A 156 13.54 1.58 -15.11
CA ALA A 156 14.68 1.12 -15.87
C ALA A 156 14.28 -0.13 -16.68
N GLN A 157 14.66 -0.18 -17.95
CA GLN A 157 14.49 -1.37 -18.77
C GLN A 157 15.55 -2.39 -18.36
N GLY A 158 15.14 -3.59 -18.04
CA GLY A 158 16.00 -4.72 -17.69
C GLY A 158 15.63 -5.35 -16.35
N GLU A 159 15.95 -6.62 -16.20
CA GLU A 159 15.85 -7.35 -14.92
C GLU A 159 17.00 -6.89 -14.01
N ASN A 160 16.81 -5.80 -13.31
CA ASN A 160 17.75 -5.39 -12.29
C ASN A 160 17.50 -6.27 -11.05
N GLN A 161 18.45 -7.15 -10.75
CA GLN A 161 18.37 -8.07 -9.61
C GLN A 161 18.32 -7.36 -8.25
N ASP A 162 18.68 -6.08 -8.19
CA ASP A 162 18.76 -5.29 -6.96
C ASP A 162 18.00 -3.95 -7.08
N PRO A 163 16.67 -3.96 -7.26
CA PRO A 163 15.92 -2.74 -7.52
C PRO A 163 15.93 -1.78 -6.35
N ILE A 164 15.98 -0.48 -6.68
CA ILE A 164 15.66 0.62 -5.77
C ILE A 164 14.32 1.18 -6.22
N GLU A 165 13.31 1.07 -5.38
CA GLU A 165 11.99 1.62 -5.64
C GLU A 165 11.74 2.88 -4.81
N MET A 166 11.35 3.96 -5.48
CA MET A 166 10.93 5.19 -4.83
C MET A 166 9.40 5.28 -4.89
N VAL A 167 8.74 5.34 -3.72
CA VAL A 167 7.28 5.48 -3.61
C VAL A 167 6.95 6.86 -3.05
N THR A 168 6.46 7.76 -3.88
CA THR A 168 6.28 9.18 -3.52
C THR A 168 4.91 9.74 -3.91
N GLY A 169 4.74 11.04 -3.86
CA GLY A 169 3.50 11.75 -4.21
C GLY A 169 2.64 12.16 -3.01
N LYS A 170 1.66 13.04 -3.30
CA LYS A 170 0.77 13.61 -2.28
C LYS A 170 -0.37 12.68 -1.87
N GLY A 171 -0.76 11.75 -2.75
CA GLY A 171 -1.84 10.79 -2.53
C GLY A 171 -1.54 9.81 -1.39
N LYS A 172 -2.59 9.20 -0.86
CA LYS A 172 -2.50 8.13 0.14
C LYS A 172 -2.04 6.80 -0.48
N GLY A 173 -1.65 5.85 0.36
CA GLY A 173 -1.34 4.48 -0.06
C GLY A 173 0.15 4.13 -0.13
N LYS A 174 1.09 5.08 0.04
CA LYS A 174 2.54 4.82 0.00
C LYS A 174 2.98 3.73 0.97
N THR A 175 2.80 3.95 2.26
CA THR A 175 3.09 2.95 3.30
C THR A 175 2.32 1.65 3.06
N THR A 176 1.03 1.74 2.70
CA THR A 176 0.18 0.58 2.42
C THR A 176 0.73 -0.27 1.27
N TYR A 177 1.20 0.35 0.20
CA TYR A 177 1.86 -0.32 -0.91
C TYR A 177 3.15 -1.04 -0.47
N CYS A 178 3.99 -0.35 0.29
CA CYS A 178 5.24 -0.93 0.82
C CYS A 178 4.98 -2.12 1.76
N LEU A 179 3.99 -1.99 2.66
CA LEU A 179 3.56 -3.04 3.58
C LEU A 179 3.10 -4.30 2.82
N GLY A 180 2.27 -4.11 1.79
CA GLY A 180 1.78 -5.23 0.99
C GLY A 180 2.88 -5.96 0.25
N LYS A 181 3.83 -5.22 -0.34
CA LYS A 181 4.99 -5.83 -0.97
C LYS A 181 5.84 -6.61 0.03
N ALA A 182 6.12 -6.03 1.20
CA ALA A 182 6.89 -6.70 2.24
C ALA A 182 6.19 -7.98 2.75
N LEU A 183 4.87 -7.94 2.95
CA LEU A 183 4.08 -9.11 3.31
C LEU A 183 4.19 -10.22 2.26
N LEU A 184 3.97 -9.91 0.99
CA LEU A 184 4.01 -10.93 -0.06
C LEU A 184 5.43 -11.48 -0.26
N MET A 185 6.46 -10.66 -0.19
CA MET A 185 7.85 -11.14 -0.28
C MET A 185 8.23 -12.04 0.91
N SER A 186 7.87 -11.65 2.13
CA SER A 186 8.12 -12.51 3.31
C SER A 186 7.36 -13.84 3.21
N SER A 187 6.13 -13.80 2.68
CA SER A 187 5.33 -15.00 2.42
C SER A 187 5.94 -15.94 1.37
N MET A 188 6.82 -15.43 0.51
CA MET A 188 7.65 -16.20 -0.44
C MET A 188 9.04 -16.57 0.13
N ASN A 189 9.20 -16.52 1.44
CA ASN A 189 10.47 -16.79 2.14
C ASN A 189 11.61 -15.80 1.79
N VAL A 190 11.27 -14.57 1.41
CA VAL A 190 12.22 -13.47 1.27
C VAL A 190 12.16 -12.61 2.54
N PRO A 191 13.13 -12.73 3.47
CA PRO A 191 13.12 -11.96 4.70
C PRO A 191 13.01 -10.47 4.39
N SER A 192 12.09 -9.78 5.07
CA SER A 192 11.76 -8.38 4.79
C SER A 192 11.79 -7.55 6.07
N PHE A 193 12.30 -6.33 5.96
CA PHE A 193 12.38 -5.38 7.09
C PHE A 193 11.75 -4.04 6.71
N ILE A 194 11.01 -3.45 7.65
CA ILE A 194 10.40 -2.13 7.50
C ILE A 194 10.90 -1.22 8.60
N LEU A 195 11.53 -0.11 8.25
CA LEU A 195 11.95 0.93 9.17
C LEU A 195 11.13 2.20 8.93
N GLN A 196 10.42 2.66 9.96
CA GLN A 196 9.54 3.84 9.89
C GLN A 196 10.21 5.06 10.53
N PHE A 197 10.47 6.10 9.73
CA PHE A 197 11.23 7.30 10.12
C PHE A 197 10.40 8.36 10.85
N VAL A 198 9.09 8.42 10.61
CA VAL A 198 8.24 9.50 11.16
C VAL A 198 7.31 8.99 12.24
N LYS A 199 6.77 7.79 12.08
CA LYS A 199 5.82 7.24 13.04
C LYS A 199 6.46 7.05 14.41
N SER A 200 5.75 7.51 15.45
CA SER A 200 6.10 7.23 16.84
C SER A 200 5.80 5.76 17.19
N PRO A 201 6.45 5.19 18.22
CA PRO A 201 6.19 3.82 18.66
C PRO A 201 4.80 3.70 19.33
N LYS A 202 3.77 3.59 18.49
CA LYS A 202 2.36 3.37 18.89
C LYS A 202 1.88 2.03 18.34
N PRO A 203 0.81 1.45 18.88
CA PRO A 203 0.25 0.19 18.38
C PRO A 203 -0.53 0.38 17.08
N TYR A 204 0.18 0.80 16.03
CA TYR A 204 -0.37 0.81 14.68
C TYR A 204 -0.71 -0.60 14.23
N GLY A 205 -1.76 -0.76 13.40
CA GLY A 205 -2.21 -2.07 12.95
C GLY A 205 -1.11 -2.90 12.32
N GLU A 206 -0.28 -2.33 11.44
CA GLU A 206 0.86 -3.04 10.84
C GLU A 206 1.88 -3.52 11.87
N VAL A 207 2.16 -2.71 12.91
CA VAL A 207 3.10 -3.09 13.96
C VAL A 207 2.56 -4.26 14.79
N MET A 208 1.26 -4.25 15.06
CA MET A 208 0.60 -5.33 15.81
C MET A 208 0.54 -6.63 15.00
N ALA A 209 0.21 -6.55 13.71
CA ALA A 209 0.14 -7.72 12.84
C ALA A 209 1.50 -8.38 12.65
N ILE A 210 2.55 -7.58 12.37
CA ILE A 210 3.88 -8.07 12.02
C ILE A 210 4.56 -8.81 13.18
N LYS A 211 4.25 -8.50 14.44
CA LYS A 211 4.87 -9.17 15.61
C LYS A 211 4.84 -10.69 15.55
N ASN A 212 3.83 -11.26 14.90
CA ASN A 212 3.62 -12.71 14.83
C ASN A 212 3.86 -13.27 13.42
N LEU A 213 4.38 -12.48 12.49
CA LEU A 213 4.61 -12.92 11.11
C LEU A 213 6.06 -13.38 10.93
N PRO A 214 6.29 -14.61 10.46
CA PRO A 214 7.64 -15.08 10.18
C PRO A 214 8.24 -14.34 8.98
N GLY A 215 9.52 -13.99 9.07
CA GLY A 215 10.26 -13.40 7.96
C GLY A 215 9.91 -11.93 7.64
N LEU A 216 9.06 -11.29 8.44
CA LEU A 216 8.74 -9.87 8.33
C LEU A 216 8.98 -9.16 9.66
N GLU A 217 9.82 -8.14 9.67
CA GLU A 217 10.15 -7.34 10.84
C GLU A 217 9.82 -5.87 10.61
N ILE A 218 9.46 -5.16 11.67
CA ILE A 218 9.17 -3.72 11.63
C ILE A 218 9.73 -3.01 12.86
N GLU A 219 10.34 -1.86 12.62
CA GLU A 219 10.85 -0.98 13.66
C GLU A 219 10.36 0.44 13.42
N THR A 220 9.86 1.12 14.47
CA THR A 220 9.39 2.50 14.41
C THR A 220 10.31 3.37 15.25
N MET A 221 10.99 4.34 14.62
CA MET A 221 11.99 5.20 15.26
C MET A 221 11.62 6.69 15.25
N GLY A 222 10.51 7.07 14.62
CA GLY A 222 10.07 8.46 14.58
C GLY A 222 9.46 8.96 15.88
N LYS A 223 9.32 10.28 15.99
CA LYS A 223 8.66 10.96 17.12
C LYS A 223 7.19 11.33 16.84
N GLY A 224 6.66 10.99 15.67
CA GLY A 224 5.33 11.36 15.22
C GLY A 224 5.36 12.46 14.16
N PHE A 225 4.21 13.09 13.94
CA PHE A 225 4.10 14.15 12.94
C PHE A 225 4.90 15.39 13.36
N VAL A 226 5.68 15.90 12.41
CA VAL A 226 6.37 17.20 12.55
C VAL A 226 5.33 18.31 12.35
N ASP A 227 5.33 19.32 13.22
CA ASP A 227 4.51 20.52 13.05
C ASP A 227 5.02 21.26 11.80
N LYS A 228 4.12 21.44 10.82
CA LYS A 228 4.46 22.10 9.57
C LYS A 228 4.68 23.61 9.73
N GLU A 229 4.11 24.20 10.76
CA GLU A 229 4.21 25.64 11.03
C GLU A 229 5.50 25.98 11.79
N ASN A 230 6.08 25.00 12.50
CA ASN A 230 7.32 25.16 13.26
C ASN A 230 8.19 23.90 13.19
N PRO A 231 8.76 23.53 12.03
CA PRO A 231 9.59 22.32 11.88
C PRO A 231 10.90 22.38 12.69
N ASP A 232 11.35 23.59 13.08
CA ASP A 232 12.64 23.81 13.75
C ASP A 232 12.54 23.80 15.30
N VAL A 233 11.34 23.61 15.86
CA VAL A 233 11.12 23.77 17.31
C VAL A 233 11.51 22.56 18.13
N ASP A 234 11.57 21.36 17.55
CA ASP A 234 11.94 20.14 18.28
C ASP A 234 13.13 19.41 17.65
N PRO A 235 14.36 19.66 18.16
CA PRO A 235 15.57 18.99 17.68
C PRO A 235 15.51 17.46 17.80
N SER A 236 14.60 16.91 18.61
CA SER A 236 14.45 15.47 18.78
C SER A 236 13.97 14.74 17.51
N HIS A 237 13.29 15.45 16.59
CA HIS A 237 12.91 14.88 15.29
C HIS A 237 14.11 14.66 14.37
N GLU A 238 15.06 15.59 14.36
CA GLU A 238 16.29 15.43 13.59
C GLU A 238 17.15 14.29 14.17
N GLU A 239 17.33 14.26 15.48
CA GLU A 239 18.08 13.20 16.16
C GLU A 239 17.49 11.82 15.85
N ALA A 240 16.17 11.65 16.02
CA ALA A 240 15.46 10.40 15.72
C ALA A 240 15.61 10.01 14.24
N ALA A 241 15.55 10.97 13.31
CA ALA A 241 15.75 10.70 11.89
C ALA A 241 17.19 10.25 11.57
N ARG A 242 18.21 10.85 12.22
CA ARG A 242 19.61 10.46 12.07
C ARG A 242 19.88 9.07 12.66
N GLU A 243 19.34 8.76 13.83
CA GLU A 243 19.40 7.43 14.44
C GLU A 243 18.72 6.39 13.54
N ALA A 244 17.52 6.67 13.02
CA ALA A 244 16.83 5.80 12.09
C ALA A 244 17.65 5.58 10.80
N TRP A 245 18.31 6.61 10.29
CA TRP A 245 19.17 6.48 9.12
C TRP A 245 20.42 5.62 9.41
N ALA A 246 21.05 5.80 10.56
CA ALA A 246 22.17 4.96 10.98
C ALA A 246 21.73 3.49 11.10
N ARG A 247 20.57 3.25 11.72
CA ARG A 247 19.96 1.92 11.84
C ARG A 247 19.61 1.32 10.47
N GLY A 248 19.04 2.11 9.58
CA GLY A 248 18.70 1.68 8.22
C GLY A 248 19.93 1.23 7.43
N LYS A 249 21.04 1.98 7.53
CA LYS A 249 22.33 1.60 6.91
C LYS A 249 22.84 0.26 7.47
N GLU A 250 22.80 0.07 8.78
CA GLU A 250 23.22 -1.17 9.45
C GLU A 250 22.41 -2.37 8.93
N ILE A 251 21.08 -2.24 8.88
CA ILE A 251 20.17 -3.29 8.41
C ILE A 251 20.46 -3.65 6.95
N ILE A 252 20.62 -2.66 6.07
CA ILE A 252 20.88 -2.87 4.65
C ILE A 252 22.25 -3.56 4.47
N LEU A 253 23.29 -3.08 5.18
CA LEU A 253 24.64 -3.63 5.09
C LEU A 253 24.73 -5.06 5.67
N SER A 254 23.86 -5.43 6.59
CA SER A 254 23.81 -6.79 7.14
C SER A 254 23.49 -7.86 6.11
N SER A 255 22.87 -7.49 4.99
CA SER A 255 22.39 -8.40 3.92
C SER A 255 21.50 -9.54 4.43
N ARG A 256 20.92 -9.42 5.64
CA ARG A 256 20.01 -10.42 6.22
C ARG A 256 18.64 -10.43 5.55
N TYR A 257 18.25 -9.31 4.91
CA TYR A 257 16.94 -9.11 4.33
C TYR A 257 17.03 -8.97 2.82
N GLY A 258 16.18 -9.68 2.11
CA GLY A 258 16.05 -9.54 0.67
C GLY A 258 15.23 -8.29 0.28
N LEU A 259 14.41 -7.78 1.21
CA LEU A 259 13.71 -6.50 1.05
C LEU A 259 13.90 -5.63 2.30
N VAL A 260 14.28 -4.36 2.11
CA VAL A 260 14.27 -3.34 3.15
C VAL A 260 13.42 -2.16 2.70
N VAL A 261 12.48 -1.74 3.54
CA VAL A 261 11.64 -0.56 3.34
C VAL A 261 12.08 0.53 4.31
N LEU A 262 12.41 1.70 3.79
CA LEU A 262 12.65 2.93 4.55
C LEU A 262 11.41 3.82 4.42
N ASP A 263 10.43 3.59 5.30
CA ASP A 263 9.13 4.25 5.24
C ASP A 263 9.21 5.67 5.78
N GLU A 264 8.77 6.63 4.96
CA GLU A 264 8.80 8.09 5.19
C GLU A 264 10.19 8.73 5.26
N ILE A 265 11.26 8.06 4.78
CA ILE A 265 12.61 8.67 4.69
C ILE A 265 12.60 9.96 3.85
N ASN A 266 11.78 10.02 2.79
CA ASN A 266 11.69 11.20 1.94
C ASN A 266 11.25 12.46 2.71
N ILE A 267 10.46 12.29 3.77
CA ILE A 267 10.06 13.39 4.66
C ILE A 267 11.28 13.87 5.47
N ALA A 268 12.05 12.96 6.06
CA ALA A 268 13.26 13.30 6.81
C ALA A 268 14.28 14.06 5.93
N VAL A 269 14.46 13.59 4.68
CA VAL A 269 15.31 14.29 3.70
C VAL A 269 14.73 15.66 3.31
N ASN A 270 13.41 15.76 3.16
CA ASN A 270 12.78 17.03 2.77
C ASN A 270 12.88 18.09 3.86
N TYR A 271 12.84 17.71 5.14
CA TYR A 271 13.04 18.61 6.28
C TYR A 271 14.52 18.93 6.55
N GLY A 272 15.46 18.31 5.82
CA GLY A 272 16.90 18.56 5.98
C GLY A 272 17.53 17.76 7.13
N TYR A 273 16.79 16.89 7.82
CA TYR A 273 17.32 16.04 8.89
C TYR A 273 18.38 15.04 8.39
N ILE A 274 18.25 14.62 7.14
CA ILE A 274 19.22 13.77 6.44
C ILE A 274 19.58 14.46 5.12
N HIS A 275 20.88 14.63 4.87
CA HIS A 275 21.32 15.30 3.65
C HIS A 275 21.05 14.41 2.42
N PRO A 276 20.47 14.94 1.32
CA PRO A 276 20.15 14.13 0.13
C PRO A 276 21.38 13.43 -0.46
N GLN A 277 22.55 14.10 -0.47
CA GLN A 277 23.78 13.53 -1.00
C GLN A 277 24.25 12.31 -0.20
N GLU A 278 24.10 12.33 1.14
CA GLU A 278 24.45 11.16 1.98
C GLU A 278 23.61 9.93 1.60
N VAL A 279 22.31 10.13 1.37
CA VAL A 279 21.43 9.04 0.92
C VAL A 279 21.83 8.57 -0.47
N GLN A 280 22.08 9.48 -1.41
CA GLN A 280 22.51 9.15 -2.77
C GLN A 280 23.81 8.33 -2.78
N ASP A 281 24.83 8.77 -2.04
CA ASP A 281 26.13 8.10 -1.97
C ASP A 281 26.00 6.69 -1.40
N PHE A 282 25.07 6.49 -0.46
CA PHE A 282 24.79 5.18 0.11
C PHE A 282 24.05 4.28 -0.87
N LEU A 283 23.04 4.80 -1.58
CA LEU A 283 22.27 4.04 -2.58
C LEU A 283 23.18 3.47 -3.68
N LEU A 284 24.17 4.25 -4.12
CA LEU A 284 25.16 3.82 -5.13
C LEU A 284 26.06 2.69 -4.64
N LYS A 285 26.20 2.50 -3.35
CA LYS A 285 27.10 1.53 -2.70
C LYS A 285 26.37 0.41 -1.96
N LYS A 286 25.02 0.36 -2.06
CA LYS A 286 24.25 -0.66 -1.36
C LYS A 286 24.68 -2.08 -1.78
N PRO A 287 24.63 -3.06 -0.86
CA PRO A 287 24.94 -4.46 -1.19
C PRO A 287 24.04 -5.00 -2.30
N LYS A 288 24.59 -5.92 -3.10
CA LYS A 288 23.78 -6.72 -4.03
C LYS A 288 22.86 -7.68 -3.26
N GLY A 289 21.76 -8.08 -3.88
CA GLY A 289 20.79 -9.00 -3.29
C GLY A 289 19.76 -8.33 -2.38
N VAL A 290 19.89 -7.02 -2.08
CA VAL A 290 18.94 -6.27 -1.27
C VAL A 290 18.06 -5.40 -2.16
N HIS A 291 16.79 -5.71 -2.24
CA HIS A 291 15.77 -4.84 -2.81
C HIS A 291 15.50 -3.71 -1.80
N LEU A 292 15.59 -2.47 -2.21
CA LEU A 292 15.39 -1.32 -1.33
C LEU A 292 14.19 -0.50 -1.78
N MET A 293 13.29 -0.17 -0.85
CA MET A 293 12.18 0.74 -1.07
C MET A 293 12.32 1.98 -0.20
N LEU A 294 12.21 3.16 -0.81
CA LEU A 294 12.17 4.44 -0.10
C LEU A 294 10.77 5.04 -0.29
N SER A 295 10.09 5.37 0.80
CA SER A 295 8.78 5.99 0.71
C SER A 295 8.73 7.39 1.31
N GLY A 296 7.64 8.09 1.02
CA GLY A 296 7.32 9.40 1.61
C GLY A 296 7.01 10.48 0.57
N ARG A 297 6.36 11.54 1.04
CA ARG A 297 6.10 12.74 0.23
C ARG A 297 7.41 13.47 -0.06
N TYR A 298 7.42 14.30 -1.11
CA TYR A 298 8.49 15.25 -1.41
C TYR A 298 9.84 14.61 -1.76
N ALA A 299 9.85 13.43 -2.40
CA ALA A 299 11.09 12.83 -2.88
C ALA A 299 11.89 13.82 -3.73
N LYS A 300 13.18 13.96 -3.42
CA LYS A 300 14.07 14.87 -4.16
C LYS A 300 14.38 14.28 -5.54
N ALA A 301 14.45 15.16 -6.55
CA ALA A 301 14.69 14.75 -7.94
C ALA A 301 15.96 13.92 -8.12
N ASP A 302 17.03 14.27 -7.40
CA ASP A 302 18.31 13.56 -7.51
C ASP A 302 18.25 12.16 -6.89
N LEU A 303 17.47 11.96 -5.82
CA LEU A 303 17.23 10.63 -5.27
C LEU A 303 16.33 9.79 -6.19
N MET A 304 15.35 10.41 -6.87
CA MET A 304 14.53 9.71 -7.86
C MET A 304 15.34 9.20 -9.05
N LYS A 305 16.43 9.89 -9.44
CA LYS A 305 17.35 9.42 -10.50
C LYS A 305 18.12 8.15 -10.12
N CYS A 306 18.32 7.91 -8.81
CA CYS A 306 18.95 6.68 -8.33
C CYS A 306 18.00 5.48 -8.30
N ALA A 307 16.70 5.71 -8.40
CA ALA A 307 15.71 4.65 -8.35
C ALA A 307 15.57 3.94 -9.70
N THR A 308 15.46 2.62 -9.66
CA THR A 308 15.11 1.80 -10.85
C THR A 308 13.63 1.91 -11.17
N VAL A 309 12.80 2.22 -10.16
CA VAL A 309 11.37 2.43 -10.31
C VAL A 309 10.94 3.61 -9.45
N VAL A 310 10.18 4.52 -10.04
CA VAL A 310 9.52 5.61 -9.32
C VAL A 310 8.01 5.43 -9.45
N MET A 311 7.36 5.12 -8.31
CA MET A 311 5.91 5.05 -8.19
C MET A 311 5.39 6.35 -7.56
N GLU A 312 4.52 7.05 -8.24
CA GLU A 312 3.87 8.24 -7.70
C GLU A 312 2.42 7.97 -7.34
N MET A 313 2.07 8.21 -6.07
CA MET A 313 0.70 8.26 -5.58
C MET A 313 0.16 9.67 -5.78
N LYS A 314 -0.63 9.89 -6.84
CA LYS A 314 -1.24 11.18 -7.13
C LYS A 314 -2.54 11.32 -6.31
N GLU A 315 -2.69 12.47 -5.67
CA GLU A 315 -3.90 12.82 -4.95
C GLU A 315 -4.94 13.37 -5.94
N ILE A 316 -5.95 12.57 -6.28
CA ILE A 316 -7.10 13.04 -7.06
C ILE A 316 -8.19 13.55 -6.13
N LYS A 317 -8.51 12.78 -5.07
CA LYS A 317 -9.47 13.19 -4.03
C LYS A 317 -8.99 12.70 -2.66
N HIS A 318 -9.04 13.56 -1.65
CA HIS A 318 -8.54 13.24 -0.31
C HIS A 318 -9.58 13.50 0.77
N PRO A 319 -9.95 12.51 1.61
CA PRO A 319 -11.02 12.63 2.60
C PRO A 319 -10.74 13.69 3.67
N PHE A 320 -9.48 13.94 4.01
CA PHE A 320 -9.11 14.97 5.00
C PHE A 320 -9.59 16.38 4.61
N LYS A 321 -9.64 16.69 3.30
CA LYS A 321 -10.18 17.97 2.80
C LYS A 321 -11.68 18.12 3.05
N ASN A 322 -12.35 16.99 3.30
CA ASN A 322 -13.78 16.92 3.64
C ASN A 322 -14.01 16.68 5.14
N GLY A 323 -12.99 16.91 5.99
CA GLY A 323 -13.09 16.76 7.44
C GLY A 323 -13.08 15.32 7.96
N VAL A 324 -12.73 14.34 7.12
CA VAL A 324 -12.65 12.92 7.54
C VAL A 324 -11.26 12.64 8.10
N GLY A 325 -11.21 12.30 9.38
CA GLY A 325 -9.99 11.95 10.10
C GLY A 325 -9.42 10.57 9.71
N ALA A 326 -8.27 10.24 10.29
CA ALA A 326 -7.66 8.91 10.15
C ALA A 326 -8.48 7.85 10.88
N ARG A 327 -8.58 6.64 10.30
CA ARG A 327 -9.41 5.54 10.79
C ARG A 327 -8.56 4.37 11.23
N ARG A 328 -9.02 3.73 12.31
CA ARG A 328 -8.41 2.52 12.85
C ARG A 328 -8.45 1.38 11.83
N GLY A 329 -7.31 0.69 11.63
CA GLY A 329 -7.19 -0.44 10.70
C GLY A 329 -7.11 -0.05 9.22
N ILE A 330 -7.29 1.24 8.89
CA ILE A 330 -7.19 1.76 7.52
C ILE A 330 -5.95 2.66 7.39
N GLU A 331 -5.88 3.75 8.17
CA GLU A 331 -4.74 4.65 8.18
C GLU A 331 -3.77 4.34 9.32
N TYR A 332 -4.21 3.70 10.40
CA TYR A 332 -3.36 3.33 11.55
C TYR A 332 -3.77 2.02 12.20
#